data_b2abd674573c55cc3be1a18fe5dd1323
#
_entry.id   b2abd674573c55cc3be1a18fe5dd1323
#
_cell.length_a   1.000
_cell.length_b   1.000
_cell.length_c   1.000
_cell.angle_alpha   90.00
_cell.angle_beta   90.00
_cell.angle_gamma   90.00
#
_symmetry.space_group_name_H-M   'P 1'
#
loop_
_entity.id
_entity.type
_entity.pdbx_description
1 polymer ?
#
loop_
_entity_poly.entity_id
_entity_poly.type
_entity_poly.pdbx_seq_one_letter_code
_entity_poly.pdbx_strand_id
1 'polypeptide(L)'
;MGTIKQDIVDVFLPKHPEQEQIIKPFLNGFDITYAEKKELNNTVLFSYMIKPESFMKDAFGLEKEILLVYSPFDTLEARALQAANMLFKTFPYMNRIDTLNFFMVSKDDNILNYAGIMSFSEEESRSIVPFLYEELRANVSDSWYIRKVLKRNFYDVDLFGYMLPLRDESSFFGRQQIAARYIDAIKRCENRGIFGLRKTGKTSFLFKIDRIIREQHLGFVFFYDCKSPSYRKLHWNELLGEICNNIAKRLRIPIRKEYDEKNIIKSFRYVVKTASDRNQKIIIMFDEIEYISFKSPLDAHWKTEFIDFWQTIWSVQSLHRNLVFILSGVNPSAIETDTINGVQNPLFSIVQSEYLHGLTEDESKNMIRTLGRRMGLKFDVDAVKLLYDQFNGHPMLIRLACSYINRQYGNDVNRPVTIKGSDIKSMQNDIDVELAYYFKHVVSEIQKFYPEEYEMFELLASGQTADFIELSAITEYTKHLYSYGLIGRESGRPPFVKMPVAGRYVAMELAKKEKRKTLYRIVEPAKRNQWVSQRVKSIIRDLRQLESAIRSKGSCKLFGENSFP
;
A
#
# COMPACT_ATOMS: atom_id res chain seq x y z
N MET A 1 34.74 -5.71 19.70
CA MET A 1 35.39 -5.11 18.51
C MET A 1 35.24 -6.13 17.40
N GLY A 2 34.70 -5.72 16.28
CA GLY A 2 34.45 -6.61 15.15
C GLY A 2 35.74 -7.22 14.57
N THR A 3 35.56 -8.22 13.75
CA THR A 3 36.63 -8.99 13.12
C THR A 3 36.65 -8.76 11.60
N ILE A 4 37.82 -8.98 10.99
CA ILE A 4 37.96 -9.01 9.53
C ILE A 4 38.18 -10.46 9.13
N LYS A 5 37.39 -10.94 8.15
CA LYS A 5 37.55 -12.30 7.66
C LYS A 5 38.97 -12.53 7.10
N GLN A 6 39.57 -13.69 7.37
CA GLN A 6 40.96 -13.96 7.11
C GLN A 6 41.35 -13.79 5.63
N ASP A 7 40.52 -14.21 4.69
CA ASP A 7 40.78 -14.05 3.26
C ASP A 7 40.87 -12.57 2.81
N ILE A 8 40.21 -11.65 3.52
CA ILE A 8 40.32 -10.22 3.25
C ILE A 8 41.70 -9.72 3.71
N VAL A 9 42.17 -10.16 4.87
CA VAL A 9 43.48 -9.81 5.42
C VAL A 9 44.60 -10.35 4.54
N ASP A 10 44.46 -11.60 4.07
CA ASP A 10 45.55 -12.30 3.35
C ASP A 10 45.59 -11.98 1.86
N VAL A 11 44.46 -11.61 1.23
CA VAL A 11 44.35 -11.48 -0.23
C VAL A 11 43.97 -10.08 -0.69
N PHE A 12 42.99 -9.45 -0.04
CA PHE A 12 42.46 -8.16 -0.49
C PHE A 12 43.29 -6.97 0.00
N LEU A 13 43.57 -6.89 1.30
CA LEU A 13 44.30 -5.77 1.88
C LEU A 13 45.76 -5.66 1.38
N PRO A 14 46.50 -6.75 1.13
CA PRO A 14 47.81 -6.62 0.52
C PRO A 14 47.82 -6.00 -0.88
N LYS A 15 46.74 -6.16 -1.62
CA LYS A 15 46.55 -5.54 -2.94
C LYS A 15 45.99 -4.12 -2.88
N HIS A 16 45.33 -3.78 -1.78
CA HIS A 16 44.65 -2.50 -1.56
C HIS A 16 44.88 -2.00 -0.12
N PRO A 17 46.12 -1.71 0.30
CA PRO A 17 46.44 -1.36 1.69
C PRO A 17 45.75 -0.08 2.16
N GLU A 18 45.44 0.85 1.26
CA GLU A 18 44.71 2.08 1.55
C GLU A 18 43.30 1.83 2.05
N GLN A 19 42.70 0.66 1.75
CA GLN A 19 41.33 0.31 2.14
C GLN A 19 41.23 -0.06 3.63
N GLU A 20 42.31 -0.35 4.30
CA GLU A 20 42.31 -0.58 5.75
C GLU A 20 41.76 0.63 6.51
N GLN A 21 42.12 1.85 6.05
CA GLN A 21 41.61 3.10 6.64
C GLN A 21 40.10 3.28 6.50
N ILE A 22 39.48 2.68 5.46
CA ILE A 22 38.05 2.72 5.24
C ILE A 22 37.33 1.75 6.17
N ILE A 23 37.79 0.52 6.30
CA ILE A 23 37.09 -0.54 7.03
C ILE A 23 37.31 -0.51 8.54
N LYS A 24 38.50 -0.05 8.99
CA LYS A 24 38.90 -0.06 10.39
C LYS A 24 37.95 0.65 11.35
N PRO A 25 37.38 1.84 11.05
CA PRO A 25 36.40 2.51 11.90
C PRO A 25 35.14 1.67 12.11
N PHE A 26 34.72 0.88 11.11
CA PHE A 26 33.50 0.05 11.18
C PHE A 26 33.66 -1.16 12.11
N LEU A 27 34.88 -1.58 12.44
CA LEU A 27 35.12 -2.63 13.44
C LEU A 27 34.58 -2.26 14.83
N ASN A 28 34.24 -0.99 15.06
CA ASN A 28 33.50 -0.54 16.25
C ASN A 28 32.02 -0.83 16.16
N GLY A 29 31.62 -1.99 15.72
CA GLY A 29 30.20 -2.44 15.68
C GLY A 29 29.86 -3.40 14.57
N PHE A 30 30.82 -3.71 13.69
CA PHE A 30 30.60 -4.62 12.55
C PHE A 30 31.77 -5.56 12.33
N ASP A 31 31.51 -6.78 11.89
CA ASP A 31 32.46 -7.68 11.29
C ASP A 31 32.54 -7.43 9.78
N ILE A 32 33.74 -7.44 9.19
CA ILE A 32 33.93 -7.33 7.73
C ILE A 32 33.94 -8.75 7.14
N THR A 33 32.90 -9.11 6.40
CA THR A 33 32.71 -10.48 5.93
C THR A 33 32.99 -10.69 4.45
N TYR A 34 33.11 -9.60 3.68
CA TYR A 34 33.43 -9.62 2.25
C TYR A 34 34.04 -8.30 1.81
N ALA A 35 34.95 -8.33 0.85
CA ALA A 35 35.54 -7.16 0.23
C ALA A 35 35.89 -7.44 -1.24
N GLU A 36 35.56 -6.52 -2.13
CA GLU A 36 36.01 -6.58 -3.53
C GLU A 36 36.15 -5.17 -4.12
N LYS A 37 37.03 -5.08 -5.15
CA LYS A 37 37.09 -3.94 -6.07
C LYS A 37 36.26 -4.30 -7.31
N LYS A 38 35.30 -3.47 -7.67
CA LYS A 38 34.39 -3.73 -8.80
C LYS A 38 34.33 -2.55 -9.73
N GLU A 39 34.31 -2.83 -11.02
CA GLU A 39 34.07 -1.85 -12.07
C GLU A 39 32.66 -2.07 -12.64
N LEU A 40 31.81 -1.05 -12.51
CA LEU A 40 30.43 -1.06 -12.99
C LEU A 40 30.11 0.31 -13.61
N ASN A 41 29.44 0.33 -14.76
CA ASN A 41 29.06 1.57 -15.46
C ASN A 41 30.24 2.56 -15.63
N ASN A 42 31.42 2.05 -16.03
CA ASN A 42 32.65 2.81 -16.18
C ASN A 42 33.05 3.58 -14.91
N THR A 43 32.71 3.07 -13.74
CA THR A 43 33.15 3.61 -12.46
C THR A 43 33.73 2.49 -11.60
N VAL A 44 34.76 2.82 -10.82
CA VAL A 44 35.39 1.89 -9.90
C VAL A 44 34.85 2.14 -8.51
N LEU A 45 34.40 1.09 -7.83
CA LEU A 45 33.95 1.11 -6.45
C LEU A 45 34.69 0.02 -5.65
N PHE A 46 34.90 0.30 -4.38
CA PHE A 46 35.26 -0.73 -3.40
C PHE A 46 34.00 -1.04 -2.58
N SER A 47 33.66 -2.30 -2.48
CA SER A 47 32.45 -2.76 -1.83
C SER A 47 32.76 -3.79 -0.77
N TYR A 48 32.06 -3.67 0.35
CA TYR A 48 32.22 -4.54 1.50
C TYR A 48 30.85 -4.99 1.98
N MET A 49 30.80 -6.21 2.54
CA MET A 49 29.66 -6.60 3.38
C MET A 49 30.12 -6.54 4.83
N ILE A 50 29.37 -5.80 5.62
CA ILE A 50 29.63 -5.61 7.03
C ILE A 50 28.48 -6.19 7.85
N LYS A 51 28.80 -7.11 8.77
CA LYS A 51 27.83 -7.80 9.62
C LYS A 51 27.72 -7.08 10.96
N PRO A 52 26.52 -6.58 11.34
CA PRO A 52 26.38 -5.85 12.59
C PRO A 52 26.52 -6.78 13.81
N GLU A 53 27.25 -6.32 14.82
CA GLU A 53 27.30 -6.94 16.15
C GLU A 53 25.93 -6.81 16.86
N SER A 54 25.70 -7.60 17.93
CA SER A 54 24.38 -7.67 18.62
C SER A 54 23.86 -6.31 19.05
N PHE A 55 24.72 -5.47 19.63
CA PHE A 55 24.30 -4.14 20.07
C PHE A 55 23.92 -3.19 18.92
N MET A 56 24.54 -3.32 17.73
CA MET A 56 24.14 -2.57 16.54
C MET A 56 22.80 -3.04 15.98
N LYS A 57 22.58 -4.38 16.02
CA LYS A 57 21.25 -4.95 15.69
C LYS A 57 20.18 -4.39 16.61
N ASP A 58 20.44 -4.37 17.89
CA ASP A 58 19.46 -3.91 18.90
C ASP A 58 19.21 -2.41 18.81
N ALA A 59 20.23 -1.59 18.58
CA ALA A 59 20.09 -0.15 18.49
C ALA A 59 19.39 0.29 17.21
N PHE A 60 19.78 -0.27 16.06
CA PHE A 60 19.40 0.24 14.74
C PHE A 60 18.53 -0.75 13.93
N GLY A 61 18.14 -1.89 14.48
CA GLY A 61 17.35 -2.91 13.79
C GLY A 61 18.02 -3.51 12.55
N LEU A 62 19.36 -3.62 12.56
CA LEU A 62 20.15 -4.14 11.46
C LEU A 62 20.22 -5.66 11.54
N GLU A 63 19.31 -6.38 10.93
CA GLU A 63 19.24 -7.86 11.04
C GLU A 63 20.17 -8.57 10.04
N LYS A 64 20.41 -7.97 8.87
CA LYS A 64 21.25 -8.53 7.81
C LYS A 64 22.61 -7.80 7.74
N GLU A 65 23.50 -8.33 6.91
CA GLU A 65 24.71 -7.60 6.54
C GLU A 65 24.35 -6.32 5.78
N ILE A 66 25.16 -5.31 5.92
CA ILE A 66 25.00 -4.01 5.25
C ILE A 66 26.03 -3.91 4.14
N LEU A 67 25.63 -3.40 3.00
CA LEU A 67 26.55 -3.01 1.94
C LEU A 67 27.23 -1.70 2.33
N LEU A 68 28.55 -1.72 2.42
CA LEU A 68 29.40 -0.53 2.54
C LEU A 68 30.12 -0.33 1.21
N VAL A 69 30.00 0.87 0.63
CA VAL A 69 30.62 1.23 -0.64
C VAL A 69 31.56 2.41 -0.43
N TYR A 70 32.75 2.34 -0.99
CA TYR A 70 33.67 3.47 -1.06
C TYR A 70 33.88 3.89 -2.51
N SER A 71 33.65 5.18 -2.79
CA SER A 71 34.03 5.82 -4.06
C SER A 71 35.39 6.49 -3.91
N PRO A 72 36.43 6.07 -4.67
CA PRO A 72 37.77 6.62 -4.53
C PRO A 72 37.95 7.98 -5.20
N PHE A 73 36.96 8.45 -5.95
CA PHE A 73 37.00 9.70 -6.70
C PHE A 73 36.78 10.92 -5.81
N ASP A 74 37.42 12.04 -6.17
CA ASP A 74 37.28 13.30 -5.43
C ASP A 74 35.90 13.98 -5.66
N THR A 75 35.21 13.61 -6.72
CA THR A 75 33.83 14.05 -7.02
C THR A 75 32.86 12.86 -7.08
N LEU A 76 31.73 12.99 -6.44
CA LEU A 76 30.70 11.95 -6.44
C LEU A 76 29.71 12.19 -7.59
N GLU A 77 29.76 11.34 -8.59
CA GLU A 77 28.84 11.38 -9.72
C GLU A 77 27.64 10.46 -9.52
N ALA A 78 26.50 10.82 -10.13
CA ALA A 78 25.27 10.00 -10.10
C ALA A 78 25.50 8.55 -10.57
N ARG A 79 26.43 8.32 -11.51
CA ARG A 79 26.79 6.96 -11.97
C ARG A 79 27.38 6.09 -10.87
N ALA A 80 28.11 6.67 -9.89
CA ALA A 80 28.65 5.91 -8.75
C ALA A 80 27.53 5.41 -7.82
N LEU A 81 26.51 6.24 -7.59
CA LEU A 81 25.31 5.84 -6.86
C LEU A 81 24.51 4.75 -7.59
N GLN A 82 24.35 4.87 -8.91
CA GLN A 82 23.72 3.83 -9.72
C GLN A 82 24.51 2.52 -9.70
N ALA A 83 25.84 2.58 -9.81
CA ALA A 83 26.70 1.41 -9.72
C ALA A 83 26.60 0.72 -8.35
N ALA A 84 26.59 1.50 -7.26
CA ALA A 84 26.36 0.98 -5.91
C ALA A 84 24.99 0.28 -5.79
N ASN A 85 23.95 0.86 -6.39
CA ASN A 85 22.61 0.24 -6.41
C ASN A 85 22.57 -1.08 -7.22
N MET A 86 23.35 -1.19 -8.30
CA MET A 86 23.42 -2.42 -9.10
C MET A 86 24.00 -3.61 -8.33
N LEU A 87 24.85 -3.37 -7.31
CA LEU A 87 25.42 -4.43 -6.48
C LEU A 87 24.35 -5.28 -5.82
N PHE A 88 23.23 -4.71 -5.43
CA PHE A 88 22.12 -5.43 -4.78
C PHE A 88 21.54 -6.58 -5.62
N LYS A 89 21.70 -6.50 -6.92
CA LYS A 89 21.20 -7.51 -7.89
C LYS A 89 22.28 -8.50 -8.32
N THR A 90 23.51 -8.33 -7.86
CA THR A 90 24.63 -9.16 -8.29
C THR A 90 25.07 -10.13 -7.20
N PHE A 91 25.63 -11.29 -7.62
CA PHE A 91 26.31 -12.18 -6.69
C PHE A 91 27.61 -11.53 -6.21
N PRO A 92 27.98 -11.65 -4.90
CA PRO A 92 27.34 -12.44 -3.85
C PRO A 92 26.37 -11.64 -2.95
N TYR A 93 25.98 -10.43 -3.33
CA TYR A 93 25.20 -9.51 -2.48
C TYR A 93 23.72 -9.88 -2.41
N MET A 94 23.16 -10.37 -3.53
CA MET A 94 21.75 -10.67 -3.66
C MET A 94 21.25 -11.60 -2.53
N ASN A 95 20.16 -11.22 -1.88
CA ASN A 95 19.51 -11.91 -0.74
C ASN A 95 20.31 -11.96 0.58
N ARG A 96 21.58 -11.51 0.60
CA ARG A 96 22.46 -11.54 1.75
C ARG A 96 22.43 -10.24 2.55
N ILE A 97 22.42 -9.11 1.84
CA ILE A 97 22.49 -7.77 2.44
C ILE A 97 21.13 -7.18 2.75
N ASP A 98 21.11 -6.18 3.63
CA ASP A 98 19.94 -5.35 3.91
C ASP A 98 19.53 -4.58 2.66
N THR A 99 18.25 -4.61 2.30
CA THR A 99 17.75 -4.00 1.07
C THR A 99 17.26 -2.56 1.26
N LEU A 100 17.08 -2.13 2.51
CA LEU A 100 16.59 -0.79 2.83
C LEU A 100 17.70 0.25 2.85
N ASN A 101 18.89 -0.15 3.32
CA ASN A 101 19.97 0.79 3.60
C ASN A 101 21.29 0.29 3.04
N PHE A 102 22.15 1.22 2.66
CA PHE A 102 23.57 0.97 2.47
C PHE A 102 24.40 2.17 2.94
N PHE A 103 25.65 1.92 3.26
CA PHE A 103 26.59 2.93 3.69
C PHE A 103 27.48 3.32 2.52
N MET A 104 27.74 4.61 2.37
CA MET A 104 28.60 5.10 1.31
C MET A 104 29.62 6.06 1.85
N VAL A 105 30.89 5.77 1.57
CA VAL A 105 32.01 6.64 1.88
C VAL A 105 32.44 7.38 0.62
N SER A 106 32.61 8.69 0.70
CA SER A 106 33.08 9.54 -0.39
C SER A 106 34.04 10.61 0.13
N LYS A 107 34.92 11.07 -0.73
CA LYS A 107 35.74 12.25 -0.48
C LYS A 107 34.97 13.55 -0.74
N ASP A 108 33.92 13.48 -1.55
CA ASP A 108 33.08 14.61 -1.93
C ASP A 108 32.05 14.90 -0.85
N ASP A 109 32.02 16.12 -0.33
CA ASP A 109 31.05 16.60 0.66
C ASP A 109 29.60 16.54 0.17
N ASN A 110 29.41 16.53 -1.15
CA ASN A 110 28.08 16.36 -1.75
C ASN A 110 27.40 15.05 -1.34
N ILE A 111 28.13 14.04 -0.85
CA ILE A 111 27.55 12.79 -0.33
C ILE A 111 26.51 13.07 0.77
N LEU A 112 26.68 14.12 1.55
CA LEU A 112 25.77 14.49 2.63
C LEU A 112 24.38 14.91 2.10
N ASN A 113 24.30 15.43 0.87
CA ASN A 113 23.06 15.80 0.22
C ASN A 113 22.22 14.57 -0.20
N TYR A 114 22.84 13.40 -0.22
CA TYR A 114 22.18 12.12 -0.52
C TYR A 114 21.75 11.35 0.73
N ALA A 115 21.88 11.96 1.92
CA ALA A 115 21.37 11.36 3.15
C ALA A 115 19.85 11.14 3.06
N GLY A 116 19.39 9.95 3.47
CA GLY A 116 17.98 9.61 3.47
C GLY A 116 17.54 8.71 2.31
N ILE A 117 16.26 8.70 2.02
CA ILE A 117 15.68 7.79 1.02
C ILE A 117 15.87 8.36 -0.38
N MET A 118 16.56 7.62 -1.24
CA MET A 118 16.73 7.92 -2.65
C MET A 118 16.00 6.91 -3.53
N SER A 119 15.32 7.40 -4.55
CA SER A 119 14.76 6.57 -5.61
C SER A 119 15.78 6.41 -6.73
N PHE A 120 16.20 5.18 -6.98
CA PHE A 120 17.13 4.84 -8.07
C PHE A 120 16.40 4.48 -9.37
N SER A 121 15.16 4.02 -9.22
CA SER A 121 14.20 3.76 -10.30
C SER A 121 12.78 3.86 -9.73
N GLU A 122 11.77 3.71 -10.59
CA GLU A 122 10.38 3.63 -10.13
C GLU A 122 10.13 2.49 -9.12
N GLU A 123 10.98 1.48 -9.10
CA GLU A 123 10.82 0.25 -8.33
C GLU A 123 11.80 0.12 -7.17
N GLU A 124 12.79 0.99 -7.08
CA GLU A 124 13.89 0.87 -6.12
C GLU A 124 14.15 2.18 -5.39
N SER A 125 13.93 2.15 -4.11
CA SER A 125 14.30 3.22 -3.18
C SER A 125 15.13 2.64 -2.05
N ARG A 126 16.24 3.32 -1.69
CA ARG A 126 17.11 2.92 -0.59
C ARG A 126 17.53 4.13 0.21
N SER A 127 17.73 3.92 1.49
CA SER A 127 18.31 4.95 2.35
C SER A 127 19.83 4.87 2.32
N ILE A 128 20.46 5.99 1.99
CA ILE A 128 21.91 6.13 1.99
C ILE A 128 22.33 6.71 3.34
N VAL A 129 23.26 6.02 4.00
CA VAL A 129 23.98 6.56 5.15
C VAL A 129 25.34 7.07 4.67
N PRO A 130 25.52 8.39 4.56
CA PRO A 130 26.73 8.97 4.03
C PRO A 130 27.82 9.05 5.09
N PHE A 131 29.05 8.79 4.67
CA PHE A 131 30.27 8.99 5.45
C PHE A 131 31.25 9.81 4.63
N LEU A 132 31.76 10.92 5.19
CA LEU A 132 32.85 11.66 4.61
C LEU A 132 34.18 10.94 4.89
N TYR A 133 34.99 10.74 3.86
CA TYR A 133 36.27 10.05 3.97
C TYR A 133 37.18 10.69 5.01
N GLU A 134 37.35 12.02 5.00
CA GLU A 134 38.20 12.74 5.92
C GLU A 134 37.71 12.67 7.37
N GLU A 135 36.39 12.77 7.59
CA GLU A 135 35.80 12.58 8.92
C GLU A 135 35.99 11.15 9.42
N LEU A 136 35.75 10.16 8.56
CA LEU A 136 35.92 8.75 8.89
C LEU A 136 37.37 8.47 9.33
N ARG A 137 38.32 9.01 8.58
CA ARG A 137 39.75 8.89 8.86
C ARG A 137 40.15 9.59 10.17
N ALA A 138 39.69 10.81 10.38
CA ALA A 138 39.96 11.57 11.60
C ALA A 138 39.41 10.89 12.86
N ASN A 139 38.33 10.11 12.75
CA ASN A 139 37.63 9.48 13.86
C ASN A 139 37.88 7.96 13.97
N VAL A 140 38.94 7.42 13.39
CA VAL A 140 39.30 5.98 13.46
C VAL A 140 39.35 5.46 14.89
N SER A 141 39.83 6.28 15.84
CA SER A 141 39.93 5.92 17.26
C SER A 141 38.68 6.23 18.07
N ASP A 142 37.69 6.93 17.52
CA ASP A 142 36.41 7.19 18.20
C ASP A 142 35.45 6.00 18.03
N SER A 143 35.37 5.18 19.06
CA SER A 143 34.45 4.02 19.07
C SER A 143 32.96 4.41 18.97
N TRP A 144 32.60 5.68 19.13
CA TRP A 144 31.26 6.19 19.05
C TRP A 144 30.91 6.85 17.72
N TYR A 145 31.92 7.15 16.88
CA TYR A 145 31.71 7.89 15.64
C TYR A 145 30.68 7.25 14.74
N ILE A 146 30.81 5.96 14.41
CA ILE A 146 29.87 5.23 13.56
C ILE A 146 28.45 5.30 14.14
N ARG A 147 28.30 5.11 15.46
CA ARG A 147 26.99 5.20 16.12
C ARG A 147 26.36 6.58 16.01
N LYS A 148 27.15 7.65 16.14
CA LYS A 148 26.68 9.04 15.98
C LYS A 148 26.15 9.27 14.57
N VAL A 149 26.88 8.82 13.54
CA VAL A 149 26.45 8.93 12.15
C VAL A 149 25.18 8.11 11.90
N LEU A 150 25.12 6.86 12.38
CA LEU A 150 23.92 6.03 12.24
C LEU A 150 22.71 6.64 12.97
N LYS A 151 22.91 7.14 14.20
CA LYS A 151 21.83 7.80 14.96
C LYS A 151 21.23 8.95 14.17
N ARG A 152 22.07 9.84 13.63
CA ARG A 152 21.64 10.99 12.82
C ARG A 152 20.87 10.56 11.57
N ASN A 153 21.30 9.50 10.87
CA ASN A 153 20.71 9.10 9.59
C ASN A 153 19.49 8.18 9.74
N PHE A 154 19.35 7.45 10.83
CA PHE A 154 18.23 6.52 11.03
C PHE A 154 17.11 7.11 11.89
N TYR A 155 17.44 7.86 12.93
CA TYR A 155 16.42 8.32 13.88
C TYR A 155 15.72 9.60 13.44
N ASP A 156 16.35 10.37 12.55
CA ASP A 156 15.78 11.61 12.01
C ASP A 156 14.86 11.37 10.80
N VAL A 157 14.83 10.15 10.26
CA VAL A 157 14.00 9.80 9.10
C VAL A 157 12.71 9.11 9.56
N ASP A 158 11.55 9.64 9.15
CA ASP A 158 10.27 9.00 9.41
C ASP A 158 9.91 7.98 8.33
N LEU A 159 10.26 6.71 8.57
CA LEU A 159 9.96 5.59 7.66
C LEU A 159 8.46 5.22 7.65
N PHE A 160 7.70 5.66 8.64
CA PHE A 160 6.24 5.47 8.66
C PHE A 160 5.49 6.51 7.84
N GLY A 161 6.05 7.72 7.68
CA GLY A 161 5.40 8.87 7.04
C GLY A 161 5.20 8.77 5.52
N TYR A 162 5.60 7.68 4.88
CA TYR A 162 5.50 7.53 3.43
C TYR A 162 4.06 7.28 2.97
N MET A 163 3.53 8.17 2.13
CA MET A 163 2.11 8.26 1.76
C MET A 163 1.78 7.78 0.35
N LEU A 164 2.78 7.64 -0.52
CA LEU A 164 2.59 7.23 -1.91
C LEU A 164 2.46 5.71 -2.04
N PRO A 165 1.89 5.19 -3.14
CA PRO A 165 1.91 3.76 -3.42
C PRO A 165 3.34 3.22 -3.46
N LEU A 166 3.58 2.13 -2.74
CA LEU A 166 4.89 1.50 -2.61
C LEU A 166 5.25 0.76 -3.90
N ARG A 167 6.35 1.15 -4.51
CA ARG A 167 6.87 0.49 -5.72
C ARG A 167 7.99 -0.49 -5.41
N ASP A 168 8.69 -0.32 -4.29
CA ASP A 168 9.78 -1.19 -3.85
C ASP A 168 9.31 -2.33 -2.95
N GLU A 169 10.03 -3.46 -2.98
CA GLU A 169 9.73 -4.63 -2.15
C GLU A 169 10.13 -4.41 -0.69
N SER A 170 11.12 -3.57 -0.43
CA SER A 170 11.71 -3.38 0.89
C SER A 170 10.75 -2.71 1.88
N SER A 171 9.86 -1.85 1.38
CA SER A 171 8.84 -1.15 2.17
C SER A 171 7.47 -1.84 2.11
N PHE A 172 7.34 -2.93 1.31
CA PHE A 172 6.09 -3.65 1.13
C PHE A 172 6.05 -4.89 2.05
N PHE A 173 5.11 -4.90 2.96
CA PHE A 173 4.95 -5.98 3.95
C PHE A 173 3.76 -6.88 3.63
N GLY A 174 3.98 -8.19 3.79
CA GLY A 174 2.91 -9.19 3.73
C GLY A 174 2.37 -9.50 2.34
N ARG A 175 1.19 -10.13 2.33
CA ARG A 175 0.35 -10.42 1.15
C ARG A 175 0.93 -11.42 0.15
N GLN A 176 1.89 -12.25 0.57
CA GLN A 176 2.52 -13.25 -0.31
C GLN A 176 1.52 -14.27 -0.83
N GLN A 177 0.58 -14.73 0.01
CA GLN A 177 -0.42 -15.71 -0.39
C GLN A 177 -1.38 -15.16 -1.45
N ILE A 178 -1.83 -13.90 -1.28
CA ILE A 178 -2.67 -13.24 -2.28
C ILE A 178 -1.90 -13.08 -3.58
N ALA A 179 -0.65 -12.62 -3.51
CA ALA A 179 0.19 -12.46 -4.70
C ALA A 179 0.39 -13.80 -5.44
N ALA A 180 0.64 -14.89 -4.72
CA ALA A 180 0.76 -16.21 -5.34
C ALA A 180 -0.51 -16.63 -6.11
N ARG A 181 -1.72 -16.41 -5.53
CA ARG A 181 -2.99 -16.69 -6.23
C ARG A 181 -3.16 -15.86 -7.51
N TYR A 182 -2.74 -14.58 -7.49
CA TYR A 182 -2.80 -13.73 -8.69
C TYR A 182 -1.82 -14.19 -9.77
N ILE A 183 -0.60 -14.56 -9.38
CA ILE A 183 0.39 -15.10 -10.33
C ILE A 183 -0.09 -16.42 -10.94
N ASP A 184 -0.70 -17.31 -10.16
CA ASP A 184 -1.28 -18.55 -10.67
C ASP A 184 -2.44 -18.28 -11.64
N ALA A 185 -3.31 -17.32 -11.33
CA ALA A 185 -4.39 -16.89 -12.23
C ALA A 185 -3.84 -16.34 -13.55
N ILE A 186 -2.80 -15.50 -13.49
CA ILE A 186 -2.13 -14.96 -14.68
C ILE A 186 -1.53 -16.10 -15.54
N LYS A 187 -0.91 -17.10 -14.92
CA LYS A 187 -0.39 -18.29 -15.63
C LYS A 187 -1.49 -19.03 -16.37
N ARG A 188 -2.69 -19.13 -15.78
CA ARG A 188 -3.87 -19.78 -16.40
C ARG A 188 -4.69 -18.87 -17.30
N CYS A 189 -4.29 -17.61 -17.47
CA CYS A 189 -5.02 -16.58 -18.23
C CYS A 189 -6.42 -16.29 -17.67
N GLU A 190 -6.56 -16.29 -16.35
CA GLU A 190 -7.77 -15.93 -15.62
C GLU A 190 -7.73 -14.48 -15.16
N ASN A 191 -8.85 -13.76 -15.31
CA ASN A 191 -8.96 -12.39 -14.87
C ASN A 191 -9.24 -12.30 -13.37
N ARG A 192 -8.72 -11.26 -12.73
CA ARG A 192 -8.90 -11.01 -11.30
C ARG A 192 -9.33 -9.57 -11.03
N GLY A 193 -10.14 -9.41 -10.00
CA GLY A 193 -10.50 -8.11 -9.46
C GLY A 193 -10.05 -7.98 -8.00
N ILE A 194 -9.38 -6.88 -7.64
CA ILE A 194 -8.99 -6.59 -6.28
C ILE A 194 -9.65 -5.30 -5.79
N PHE A 195 -10.50 -5.44 -4.81
CA PHE A 195 -11.27 -4.33 -4.24
C PHE A 195 -10.94 -4.13 -2.76
N GLY A 196 -11.26 -3.00 -2.22
CA GLY A 196 -10.99 -2.70 -0.81
C GLY A 196 -11.07 -1.21 -0.52
N LEU A 197 -11.08 -0.88 0.76
CA LEU A 197 -11.11 0.51 1.22
C LEU A 197 -9.96 1.33 0.64
N ARG A 198 -10.11 2.64 0.64
CA ARG A 198 -9.00 3.54 0.26
C ARG A 198 -7.78 3.31 1.13
N LYS A 199 -6.60 3.44 0.52
CA LYS A 199 -5.30 3.36 1.22
C LYS A 199 -5.01 1.99 1.87
N THR A 200 -5.75 0.94 1.54
CA THR A 200 -5.39 -0.44 1.93
C THR A 200 -4.18 -1.00 1.17
N GLY A 201 -3.69 -0.27 0.16
CA GLY A 201 -2.50 -0.64 -0.61
C GLY A 201 -2.79 -1.43 -1.89
N LYS A 202 -3.95 -1.26 -2.52
CA LYS A 202 -4.30 -1.91 -3.81
C LYS A 202 -3.30 -1.60 -4.91
N THR A 203 -3.03 -0.33 -5.17
CA THR A 203 -2.03 0.10 -6.17
C THR A 203 -0.64 -0.46 -5.87
N SER A 204 -0.21 -0.44 -4.59
CA SER A 204 1.06 -1.04 -4.17
C SER A 204 1.10 -2.55 -4.42
N PHE A 205 -0.04 -3.22 -4.26
CA PHE A 205 -0.18 -4.64 -4.57
C PHE A 205 -0.08 -4.91 -6.07
N LEU A 206 -0.69 -4.07 -6.92
CA LEU A 206 -0.52 -4.18 -8.39
C LEU A 206 0.95 -4.01 -8.80
N PHE A 207 1.69 -3.08 -8.19
CA PHE A 207 3.12 -2.93 -8.43
C PHE A 207 3.93 -4.16 -7.96
N LYS A 208 3.52 -4.80 -6.85
CA LYS A 208 4.13 -6.07 -6.43
C LYS A 208 3.89 -7.18 -7.47
N ILE A 209 2.67 -7.31 -7.97
CA ILE A 209 2.36 -8.29 -9.03
C ILE A 209 3.17 -8.01 -10.29
N ASP A 210 3.28 -6.74 -10.70
CA ASP A 210 4.10 -6.34 -11.87
C ASP A 210 5.59 -6.76 -11.70
N ARG A 211 6.19 -6.52 -10.52
CA ARG A 211 7.56 -6.97 -10.23
C ARG A 211 7.71 -8.48 -10.38
N ILE A 212 6.81 -9.26 -9.78
CA ILE A 212 6.86 -10.74 -9.86
C ILE A 212 6.71 -11.21 -11.31
N ILE A 213 5.81 -10.59 -12.10
CA ILE A 213 5.64 -10.90 -13.53
C ILE A 213 6.93 -10.68 -14.30
N ARG A 214 7.62 -9.55 -14.05
CA ARG A 214 8.89 -9.21 -14.71
C ARG A 214 10.02 -10.15 -14.27
N GLU A 215 10.15 -10.42 -12.98
CA GLU A 215 11.16 -11.33 -12.43
C GLU A 215 11.01 -12.77 -12.96
N GLN A 216 9.76 -13.24 -13.10
CA GLN A 216 9.47 -14.57 -13.62
C GLN A 216 9.29 -14.63 -15.15
N HIS A 217 9.46 -13.50 -15.85
CA HIS A 217 9.27 -13.37 -17.30
C HIS A 217 7.93 -13.92 -17.82
N LEU A 218 6.84 -13.68 -17.06
CA LEU A 218 5.52 -14.23 -17.37
C LEU A 218 4.79 -13.52 -18.49
N GLY A 219 5.19 -12.30 -18.84
CA GLY A 219 4.55 -11.50 -19.88
C GLY A 219 4.86 -10.01 -19.79
N PHE A 220 4.09 -9.21 -20.51
CA PHE A 220 4.23 -7.76 -20.57
C PHE A 220 3.08 -7.09 -19.84
N VAL A 221 3.39 -6.26 -18.87
CA VAL A 221 2.39 -5.52 -18.06
C VAL A 221 2.16 -4.14 -18.66
N PHE A 222 0.89 -3.75 -18.72
CA PHE A 222 0.40 -2.43 -19.11
C PHE A 222 -0.51 -1.91 -18.01
N PHE A 223 -0.12 -0.81 -17.37
CA PHE A 223 -0.82 -0.24 -16.23
C PHE A 223 -1.59 1.02 -16.63
N TYR A 224 -2.87 1.10 -16.26
CA TYR A 224 -3.75 2.23 -16.53
C TYR A 224 -4.42 2.69 -15.22
N ASP A 225 -4.09 3.90 -14.79
CA ASP A 225 -4.83 4.61 -13.73
C ASP A 225 -6.09 5.22 -14.35
N CYS A 226 -7.21 4.52 -14.21
CA CYS A 226 -8.50 4.93 -14.78
C CYS A 226 -9.05 6.23 -14.17
N LYS A 227 -8.52 6.70 -13.05
CA LYS A 227 -8.87 7.99 -12.47
C LYS A 227 -8.20 9.16 -13.21
N SER A 228 -7.10 8.91 -13.91
CA SER A 228 -6.40 9.94 -14.68
C SER A 228 -7.29 10.52 -15.78
N PRO A 229 -7.37 11.86 -15.89
CA PRO A 229 -8.09 12.51 -17.00
C PRO A 229 -7.64 12.08 -18.39
N SER A 230 -6.40 11.60 -18.51
CA SER A 230 -5.83 11.09 -19.76
C SER A 230 -6.52 9.82 -20.27
N TYR A 231 -7.18 9.07 -19.38
CA TYR A 231 -7.87 7.84 -19.73
C TYR A 231 -9.38 7.93 -19.54
N ARG A 232 -9.86 8.45 -18.39
CA ARG A 232 -11.30 8.47 -18.09
C ARG A 232 -12.15 9.32 -19.04
N LYS A 233 -11.54 10.38 -19.64
CA LYS A 233 -12.22 11.27 -20.59
C LYS A 233 -12.27 10.73 -22.01
N LEU A 234 -11.49 9.71 -22.32
CA LEU A 234 -11.50 9.07 -23.63
C LEU A 234 -12.79 8.29 -23.82
N HIS A 235 -13.33 8.33 -25.03
CA HIS A 235 -14.35 7.40 -25.47
C HIS A 235 -13.79 5.98 -25.52
N TRP A 236 -14.64 4.97 -25.47
CA TRP A 236 -14.21 3.57 -25.38
C TRP A 236 -13.25 3.14 -26.50
N ASN A 237 -13.52 3.58 -27.72
CA ASN A 237 -12.69 3.30 -28.90
C ASN A 237 -11.33 4.04 -28.83
N GLU A 238 -11.30 5.25 -28.31
CA GLU A 238 -10.06 6.01 -28.10
C GLU A 238 -9.19 5.37 -27.00
N LEU A 239 -9.80 4.97 -25.86
CA LEU A 239 -9.09 4.26 -24.80
C LEU A 239 -8.55 2.92 -25.29
N LEU A 240 -9.36 2.15 -26.04
CA LEU A 240 -8.91 0.90 -26.66
C LEU A 240 -7.78 1.14 -27.65
N GLY A 241 -7.83 2.25 -28.40
CA GLY A 241 -6.78 2.69 -29.32
C GLY A 241 -5.47 3.00 -28.59
N GLU A 242 -5.55 3.69 -27.48
CA GLU A 242 -4.37 3.98 -26.65
C GLU A 242 -3.75 2.69 -26.08
N ILE A 243 -4.59 1.78 -25.57
CA ILE A 243 -4.15 0.46 -25.11
C ILE A 243 -3.47 -0.32 -26.24
N CYS A 244 -4.11 -0.37 -27.40
CA CYS A 244 -3.59 -1.07 -28.59
C CYS A 244 -2.23 -0.51 -29.03
N ASN A 245 -2.08 0.83 -29.09
CA ASN A 245 -0.85 1.51 -29.44
C ASN A 245 0.29 1.20 -28.45
N ASN A 246 0.00 1.22 -27.15
CA ASN A 246 0.99 0.95 -26.11
C ASN A 246 1.49 -0.49 -26.18
N ILE A 247 0.58 -1.46 -26.41
CA ILE A 247 0.93 -2.86 -26.60
C ILE A 247 1.78 -3.03 -27.87
N ALA A 248 1.33 -2.48 -29.00
CA ALA A 248 2.02 -2.57 -30.27
C ALA A 248 3.44 -1.98 -30.21
N LYS A 249 3.58 -0.80 -29.61
CA LYS A 249 4.88 -0.15 -29.39
C LYS A 249 5.81 -1.03 -28.55
N ARG A 250 5.32 -1.55 -27.44
CA ARG A 250 6.12 -2.39 -26.52
C ARG A 250 6.57 -3.70 -27.15
N LEU A 251 5.69 -4.31 -27.93
CA LEU A 251 5.94 -5.60 -28.61
C LEU A 251 6.52 -5.43 -30.02
N ARG A 252 6.76 -4.20 -30.49
CA ARG A 252 7.27 -3.88 -31.83
C ARG A 252 6.40 -4.49 -32.92
N ILE A 253 5.09 -4.31 -32.81
CA ILE A 253 4.09 -4.74 -33.80
C ILE A 253 3.71 -3.51 -34.63
N PRO A 254 3.86 -3.55 -35.98
CA PRO A 254 3.46 -2.42 -36.82
C PRO A 254 1.93 -2.31 -36.89
N ILE A 255 1.39 -1.15 -36.53
CA ILE A 255 -0.04 -0.83 -36.68
C ILE A 255 -0.22 0.59 -37.21
N ARG A 256 -1.37 0.84 -37.84
CA ARG A 256 -1.83 2.19 -38.16
C ARG A 256 -2.56 2.77 -36.94
N LYS A 257 -2.35 4.04 -36.68
CA LYS A 257 -3.09 4.75 -35.62
C LYS A 257 -4.48 5.11 -36.17
N GLU A 258 -5.45 4.30 -35.87
CA GLU A 258 -6.83 4.49 -36.27
C GLU A 258 -7.70 4.35 -35.01
N TYR A 259 -8.62 5.28 -34.79
CA TYR A 259 -9.46 5.36 -33.60
C TYR A 259 -10.95 5.24 -33.91
N ASP A 260 -11.34 5.00 -35.17
CA ASP A 260 -12.74 4.66 -35.47
C ASP A 260 -13.07 3.24 -34.97
N GLU A 261 -14.33 3.04 -34.56
CA GLU A 261 -14.77 1.83 -33.88
C GLU A 261 -14.46 0.52 -34.64
N LYS A 262 -14.68 0.52 -35.96
CA LYS A 262 -14.47 -0.70 -36.79
C LYS A 262 -13.00 -1.06 -36.91
N ASN A 263 -12.16 -0.07 -37.12
CA ASN A 263 -10.74 -0.28 -37.36
C ASN A 263 -9.99 -0.57 -36.06
N ILE A 264 -10.39 0.06 -34.94
CA ILE A 264 -9.74 -0.22 -33.66
C ILE A 264 -9.99 -1.64 -33.17
N ILE A 265 -11.19 -2.19 -33.35
CA ILE A 265 -11.48 -3.60 -33.02
C ILE A 265 -10.58 -4.54 -33.83
N LYS A 266 -10.42 -4.27 -35.12
CA LYS A 266 -9.53 -5.07 -36.00
C LYS A 266 -8.07 -4.96 -35.58
N SER A 267 -7.61 -3.75 -35.30
CA SER A 267 -6.24 -3.47 -34.87
C SER A 267 -5.92 -4.13 -33.52
N PHE A 268 -6.83 -4.04 -32.56
CA PHE A 268 -6.67 -4.70 -31.25
C PHE A 268 -6.60 -6.22 -31.38
N ARG A 269 -7.51 -6.81 -32.17
CA ARG A 269 -7.48 -8.25 -32.48
C ARG A 269 -6.17 -8.66 -33.15
N TYR A 270 -5.70 -7.89 -34.12
CA TYR A 270 -4.44 -8.14 -34.81
C TYR A 270 -3.23 -8.12 -33.87
N VAL A 271 -3.16 -7.11 -32.98
CA VAL A 271 -2.07 -6.96 -32.00
C VAL A 271 -2.07 -8.12 -31.01
N VAL A 272 -3.23 -8.49 -30.45
CA VAL A 272 -3.33 -9.59 -29.48
C VAL A 272 -3.02 -10.94 -30.16
N LYS A 273 -3.52 -11.17 -31.38
CA LYS A 273 -3.18 -12.36 -32.18
C LYS A 273 -1.68 -12.44 -32.44
N THR A 274 -1.07 -11.36 -32.90
CA THR A 274 0.38 -11.33 -33.20
C THR A 274 1.22 -11.59 -31.95
N ALA A 275 0.81 -11.08 -30.80
CA ALA A 275 1.45 -11.41 -29.54
C ALA A 275 1.29 -12.89 -29.18
N SER A 276 0.09 -13.46 -29.41
CA SER A 276 -0.17 -14.89 -29.20
C SER A 276 0.71 -15.78 -30.09
N ASP A 277 0.81 -15.44 -31.37
CA ASP A 277 1.66 -16.17 -32.35
C ASP A 277 3.16 -16.13 -31.96
N ARG A 278 3.57 -15.12 -31.18
CA ARG A 278 4.92 -14.98 -30.60
C ARG A 278 5.06 -15.57 -29.19
N ASN A 279 4.05 -16.26 -28.69
CA ASN A 279 3.97 -16.77 -27.32
C ASN A 279 4.20 -15.68 -26.25
N GLN A 280 3.73 -14.46 -26.50
CA GLN A 280 3.83 -13.32 -25.61
C GLN A 280 2.51 -13.09 -24.90
N LYS A 281 2.53 -13.09 -23.56
CA LYS A 281 1.34 -12.82 -22.74
C LYS A 281 1.23 -11.32 -22.48
N ILE A 282 0.02 -10.80 -22.62
CA ILE A 282 -0.35 -9.41 -22.37
C ILE A 282 -1.14 -9.37 -21.05
N ILE A 283 -0.67 -8.59 -20.09
CA ILE A 283 -1.34 -8.37 -18.81
C ILE A 283 -1.71 -6.89 -18.70
N ILE A 284 -3.00 -6.57 -18.64
CA ILE A 284 -3.48 -5.20 -18.52
C ILE A 284 -3.99 -5.00 -17.08
N MET A 285 -3.46 -4.03 -16.39
CA MET A 285 -3.89 -3.65 -15.04
C MET A 285 -4.66 -2.32 -15.10
N PHE A 286 -5.93 -2.37 -14.72
CA PHE A 286 -6.78 -1.19 -14.60
C PHE A 286 -6.97 -0.85 -13.12
N ASP A 287 -6.37 0.23 -12.67
CA ASP A 287 -6.55 0.73 -11.29
C ASP A 287 -7.65 1.79 -11.25
N GLU A 288 -8.37 1.89 -10.13
CA GLU A 288 -9.51 2.80 -9.92
C GLU A 288 -10.61 2.62 -11.01
N ILE A 289 -11.00 1.36 -11.27
CA ILE A 289 -11.91 0.95 -12.37
C ILE A 289 -13.27 1.66 -12.34
N GLU A 290 -13.73 2.12 -11.18
CA GLU A 290 -14.98 2.85 -11.03
C GLU A 290 -15.07 4.12 -11.87
N TYR A 291 -13.94 4.70 -12.29
CA TYR A 291 -13.91 5.91 -13.11
C TYR A 291 -14.20 5.66 -14.60
N ILE A 292 -14.05 4.42 -15.07
CA ILE A 292 -14.42 3.99 -16.44
C ILE A 292 -15.53 2.92 -16.39
N SER A 293 -16.45 3.05 -15.44
CA SER A 293 -17.60 2.14 -15.28
C SER A 293 -18.92 2.82 -15.59
N PHE A 294 -19.98 2.04 -15.79
CA PHE A 294 -21.33 2.56 -15.99
C PHE A 294 -21.86 3.39 -14.80
N LYS A 295 -21.23 3.29 -13.63
CA LYS A 295 -21.46 4.15 -12.45
C LYS A 295 -20.33 5.19 -12.27
N SER A 296 -19.66 5.59 -13.35
CA SER A 296 -18.59 6.58 -13.25
C SER A 296 -19.05 7.83 -12.50
N PRO A 297 -18.26 8.28 -11.50
CA PRO A 297 -18.65 9.45 -10.71
C PRO A 297 -18.45 10.78 -11.43
N LEU A 298 -17.71 10.80 -12.54
CA LEU A 298 -17.31 12.03 -13.22
C LEU A 298 -17.71 12.10 -14.70
N ASP A 299 -17.65 10.99 -15.44
CA ASP A 299 -17.79 10.99 -16.89
C ASP A 299 -19.00 10.16 -17.34
N ALA A 300 -20.02 10.84 -17.87
CA ALA A 300 -21.33 10.22 -18.15
C ALA A 300 -21.33 9.28 -19.37
N HIS A 301 -20.41 9.44 -20.33
CA HIS A 301 -20.33 8.59 -21.53
C HIS A 301 -20.10 7.11 -21.19
N TRP A 302 -19.39 6.82 -20.12
CA TRP A 302 -19.17 5.44 -19.66
C TRP A 302 -20.47 4.69 -19.30
N LYS A 303 -21.57 5.40 -19.02
CA LYS A 303 -22.88 4.75 -18.79
C LYS A 303 -23.38 3.95 -19.98
N THR A 304 -23.04 4.39 -21.18
CA THR A 304 -23.42 3.75 -22.45
C THR A 304 -22.30 2.95 -23.07
N GLU A 305 -21.06 3.37 -22.91
CA GLU A 305 -19.89 2.83 -23.60
C GLU A 305 -19.20 1.66 -22.88
N PHE A 306 -19.53 1.46 -21.61
CA PHE A 306 -18.94 0.41 -20.78
C PHE A 306 -19.09 -0.99 -21.37
N ILE A 307 -20.27 -1.30 -21.91
CA ILE A 307 -20.57 -2.62 -22.50
C ILE A 307 -19.71 -2.86 -23.74
N ASP A 308 -19.66 -1.92 -24.68
CA ASP A 308 -18.91 -2.05 -25.92
C ASP A 308 -17.42 -2.25 -25.68
N PHE A 309 -16.87 -1.49 -24.74
CA PHE A 309 -15.47 -1.61 -24.34
C PHE A 309 -15.13 -3.02 -23.83
N TRP A 310 -15.89 -3.52 -22.85
CA TRP A 310 -15.60 -4.80 -22.22
C TRP A 310 -16.00 -6.00 -23.08
N GLN A 311 -17.06 -5.92 -23.86
CA GLN A 311 -17.39 -6.95 -24.83
C GLN A 311 -16.30 -7.09 -25.89
N THR A 312 -15.73 -5.97 -26.33
CA THR A 312 -14.62 -5.99 -27.29
C THR A 312 -13.39 -6.67 -26.70
N ILE A 313 -12.96 -6.30 -25.50
CA ILE A 313 -11.82 -6.93 -24.82
C ILE A 313 -12.07 -8.43 -24.62
N TRP A 314 -13.24 -8.78 -24.09
CA TRP A 314 -13.58 -10.18 -23.82
C TRP A 314 -13.68 -11.02 -25.10
N SER A 315 -14.26 -10.50 -26.18
CA SER A 315 -14.34 -11.21 -27.46
C SER A 315 -12.96 -11.57 -28.02
N VAL A 316 -11.97 -10.70 -27.81
CA VAL A 316 -10.58 -10.96 -28.25
C VAL A 316 -9.88 -11.92 -27.29
N GLN A 317 -10.09 -11.78 -25.99
CA GLN A 317 -9.54 -12.68 -24.96
C GLN A 317 -10.00 -14.12 -25.14
N SER A 318 -11.29 -14.33 -25.43
CA SER A 318 -11.87 -15.66 -25.62
C SER A 318 -11.28 -16.41 -26.83
N LEU A 319 -10.85 -15.66 -27.85
CA LEU A 319 -10.20 -16.22 -29.04
C LEU A 319 -8.70 -16.52 -28.82
N HIS A 320 -8.03 -15.69 -28.01
CA HIS A 320 -6.59 -15.73 -27.82
C HIS A 320 -6.28 -15.78 -26.32
N ARG A 321 -5.92 -16.96 -25.81
CA ARG A 321 -5.60 -17.19 -24.37
C ARG A 321 -4.25 -16.64 -23.94
N ASN A 322 -3.92 -15.43 -24.37
CA ASN A 322 -2.68 -14.73 -24.02
C ASN A 322 -2.93 -13.31 -23.45
N LEU A 323 -4.20 -12.91 -23.34
CA LEU A 323 -4.62 -11.64 -22.77
C LEU A 323 -5.23 -11.89 -21.38
N VAL A 324 -4.77 -11.16 -20.39
CA VAL A 324 -5.28 -11.19 -19.00
C VAL A 324 -5.49 -9.77 -18.54
N PHE A 325 -6.53 -9.49 -17.78
CA PHE A 325 -6.66 -8.21 -17.13
C PHE A 325 -6.90 -8.36 -15.62
N ILE A 326 -6.37 -7.40 -14.88
CA ILE A 326 -6.54 -7.26 -13.43
C ILE A 326 -7.22 -5.93 -13.20
N LEU A 327 -8.36 -5.97 -12.51
CA LEU A 327 -9.13 -4.78 -12.13
C LEU A 327 -8.85 -4.43 -10.67
N SER A 328 -8.72 -3.15 -10.37
CA SER A 328 -8.58 -2.67 -9.01
C SER A 328 -9.46 -1.44 -8.80
N GLY A 329 -10.06 -1.35 -7.63
CA GLY A 329 -10.90 -0.19 -7.28
C GLY A 329 -11.43 -0.24 -5.85
N VAL A 330 -12.17 0.77 -5.50
CA VAL A 330 -12.91 0.80 -4.23
C VAL A 330 -14.29 0.17 -4.42
N ASN A 331 -14.95 0.44 -5.54
CA ASN A 331 -16.31 0.00 -5.82
C ASN A 331 -16.33 -1.19 -6.80
N PRO A 332 -16.73 -2.40 -6.37
CA PRO A 332 -16.82 -3.58 -7.22
C PRO A 332 -18.04 -3.62 -8.13
N SER A 333 -18.91 -2.62 -8.13
CA SER A 333 -20.17 -2.66 -8.90
C SER A 333 -19.98 -2.95 -10.39
N ALA A 334 -18.82 -2.58 -10.97
CA ALA A 334 -18.47 -2.89 -12.34
C ALA A 334 -18.48 -4.40 -12.66
N ILE A 335 -18.25 -5.25 -11.65
CA ILE A 335 -18.19 -6.71 -11.80
C ILE A 335 -19.30 -7.45 -11.03
N GLU A 336 -19.97 -6.81 -10.08
CA GLU A 336 -21.02 -7.43 -9.27
C GLU A 336 -22.44 -7.25 -9.86
N THR A 337 -22.62 -6.28 -10.75
CA THR A 337 -23.90 -6.06 -11.42
C THR A 337 -24.02 -7.04 -12.59
N ASP A 338 -25.08 -7.85 -12.61
CA ASP A 338 -25.31 -8.88 -13.63
C ASP A 338 -25.80 -8.31 -14.98
N THR A 339 -26.67 -7.31 -14.93
CA THR A 339 -27.25 -6.67 -16.12
C THR A 339 -27.13 -5.15 -16.05
N ILE A 340 -26.83 -4.52 -17.17
CA ILE A 340 -26.72 -3.08 -17.33
C ILE A 340 -27.59 -2.67 -18.51
N ASN A 341 -28.61 -1.82 -18.26
CA ASN A 341 -29.59 -1.39 -19.28
C ASN A 341 -30.21 -2.57 -20.06
N GLY A 342 -30.49 -3.70 -19.38
CA GLY A 342 -31.06 -4.89 -20.00
C GLY A 342 -30.09 -5.78 -20.76
N VAL A 343 -28.80 -5.45 -20.79
CA VAL A 343 -27.74 -6.24 -21.43
C VAL A 343 -26.88 -6.91 -20.35
N GLN A 344 -26.49 -8.16 -20.56
CA GLN A 344 -25.60 -8.88 -19.65
C GLN A 344 -24.27 -8.15 -19.52
N ASN A 345 -23.82 -7.92 -18.29
CA ASN A 345 -22.53 -7.32 -18.02
C ASN A 345 -21.38 -8.30 -18.38
N PRO A 346 -20.50 -7.94 -19.31
CA PRO A 346 -19.41 -8.83 -19.74
C PRO A 346 -18.46 -9.23 -18.63
N LEU A 347 -18.28 -8.38 -17.60
CA LEU A 347 -17.34 -8.62 -16.50
C LEU A 347 -17.90 -9.53 -15.40
N PHE A 348 -19.22 -9.65 -15.29
CA PHE A 348 -19.88 -10.34 -14.18
C PHE A 348 -19.44 -11.80 -13.99
N SER A 349 -19.22 -12.54 -15.06
CA SER A 349 -18.87 -13.95 -15.00
C SER A 349 -17.40 -14.25 -15.26
N ILE A 350 -16.62 -13.28 -15.73
CA ILE A 350 -15.25 -13.52 -16.19
C ILE A 350 -14.18 -12.97 -15.26
N VAL A 351 -14.57 -12.20 -14.23
CA VAL A 351 -13.66 -11.64 -13.24
C VAL A 351 -13.98 -12.20 -11.87
N GLN A 352 -13.03 -12.92 -11.30
CA GLN A 352 -13.15 -13.35 -9.91
C GLN A 352 -12.65 -12.22 -9.00
N SER A 353 -13.56 -11.71 -8.15
CA SER A 353 -13.23 -10.65 -7.19
C SER A 353 -12.60 -11.19 -5.92
N GLU A 354 -11.68 -10.41 -5.36
CA GLU A 354 -11.10 -10.60 -4.05
C GLU A 354 -11.03 -9.25 -3.32
N TYR A 355 -11.28 -9.27 -2.02
CA TYR A 355 -11.22 -8.06 -1.21
C TYR A 355 -9.91 -7.98 -0.45
N LEU A 356 -9.21 -6.86 -0.62
CA LEU A 356 -7.95 -6.60 0.05
C LEU A 356 -8.21 -6.04 1.45
N HIS A 357 -8.16 -6.90 2.44
CA HIS A 357 -8.27 -6.54 3.85
C HIS A 357 -7.00 -5.85 4.37
N GLY A 358 -6.99 -5.47 5.65
CA GLY A 358 -5.79 -5.10 6.37
C GLY A 358 -4.72 -6.19 6.34
N LEU A 359 -3.52 -5.87 6.77
CA LEU A 359 -2.46 -6.85 7.03
C LEU A 359 -2.91 -7.78 8.16
N THR A 360 -2.42 -9.01 8.17
CA THR A 360 -2.59 -9.90 9.31
C THR A 360 -1.86 -9.34 10.55
N GLU A 361 -2.11 -9.91 11.71
CA GLU A 361 -1.42 -9.50 12.95
C GLU A 361 0.09 -9.66 12.81
N ASP A 362 0.57 -10.79 12.27
CA ASP A 362 2.00 -11.04 12.06
C ASP A 362 2.62 -10.12 11.01
N GLU A 363 1.91 -9.84 9.92
CA GLU A 363 2.37 -8.89 8.90
C GLU A 363 2.44 -7.46 9.45
N SER A 364 1.46 -7.04 10.25
CA SER A 364 1.43 -5.75 10.95
C SER A 364 2.57 -5.63 11.95
N LYS A 365 2.78 -6.68 12.76
CA LYS A 365 3.89 -6.79 13.70
C LYS A 365 5.24 -6.68 13.01
N ASN A 366 5.40 -7.38 11.88
CA ASN A 366 6.62 -7.31 11.10
C ASN A 366 6.87 -5.88 10.59
N MET A 367 5.86 -5.23 10.00
CA MET A 367 5.94 -3.84 9.54
C MET A 367 6.32 -2.88 10.68
N ILE A 368 5.58 -2.91 11.79
CA ILE A 368 5.78 -2.00 12.93
C ILE A 368 7.18 -2.18 13.51
N ARG A 369 7.60 -3.42 13.72
CA ARG A 369 8.90 -3.72 14.33
C ARG A 369 10.06 -3.41 13.41
N THR A 370 9.97 -3.75 12.13
CA THR A 370 11.04 -3.51 11.16
C THR A 370 11.28 -2.01 11.00
N LEU A 371 10.24 -1.24 10.71
CA LEU A 371 10.36 0.21 10.52
C LEU A 371 10.69 0.93 11.84
N GLY A 372 10.02 0.56 12.94
CA GLY A 372 10.24 1.17 14.25
C GLY A 372 11.67 0.99 14.76
N ARG A 373 12.23 -0.22 14.70
CA ARG A 373 13.61 -0.48 15.13
C ARG A 373 14.61 0.36 14.37
N ARG A 374 14.40 0.59 13.06
CA ARG A 374 15.25 1.48 12.25
C ARG A 374 15.26 2.91 12.79
N MET A 375 14.15 3.35 13.30
CA MET A 375 13.95 4.69 13.86
C MET A 375 14.27 4.76 15.36
N GLY A 376 14.79 3.68 15.97
CA GLY A 376 15.03 3.58 17.39
C GLY A 376 13.76 3.51 18.25
N LEU A 377 12.66 3.01 17.69
CA LEU A 377 11.40 2.77 18.38
C LEU A 377 11.20 1.27 18.57
N LYS A 378 11.17 0.79 19.81
CA LYS A 378 10.93 -0.61 20.16
C LYS A 378 9.50 -0.76 20.67
N PHE A 379 8.58 -1.12 19.80
CA PHE A 379 7.20 -1.42 20.18
C PHE A 379 7.13 -2.76 20.93
N ASP A 380 6.61 -2.76 22.15
CA ASP A 380 6.36 -3.98 22.90
C ASP A 380 5.20 -4.80 22.29
N VAL A 381 4.91 -5.96 22.87
CA VAL A 381 3.88 -6.87 22.35
C VAL A 381 2.49 -6.21 22.45
N ASP A 382 2.22 -5.56 23.57
CA ASP A 382 0.92 -4.93 23.85
C ASP A 382 0.70 -3.71 22.95
N ALA A 383 1.75 -2.92 22.68
CA ALA A 383 1.70 -1.79 21.75
C ALA A 383 1.38 -2.24 20.33
N VAL A 384 2.07 -3.29 19.84
CA VAL A 384 1.81 -3.85 18.51
C VAL A 384 0.40 -4.38 18.40
N LYS A 385 -0.04 -5.15 19.41
CA LYS A 385 -1.38 -5.72 19.44
C LYS A 385 -2.45 -4.61 19.47
N LEU A 386 -2.28 -3.60 20.28
CA LEU A 386 -3.21 -2.48 20.37
C LEU A 386 -3.34 -1.72 19.04
N LEU A 387 -2.22 -1.44 18.36
CA LEU A 387 -2.23 -0.82 17.03
C LEU A 387 -2.95 -1.69 16.00
N TYR A 388 -2.70 -3.00 16.01
CA TYR A 388 -3.39 -3.93 15.15
C TYR A 388 -4.91 -3.94 15.41
N ASP A 389 -5.32 -4.11 16.67
CA ASP A 389 -6.72 -4.20 17.07
C ASP A 389 -7.48 -2.88 16.77
N GLN A 390 -6.87 -1.72 16.98
CA GLN A 390 -7.49 -0.41 16.71
C GLN A 390 -7.76 -0.16 15.23
N PHE A 391 -6.83 -0.59 14.36
CA PHE A 391 -6.87 -0.30 12.92
C PHE A 391 -7.20 -1.52 12.06
N ASN A 392 -7.44 -2.69 12.67
CA ASN A 392 -7.69 -3.95 11.96
C ASN A 392 -6.66 -4.23 10.84
N GLY A 393 -5.39 -4.02 11.16
CA GLY A 393 -4.31 -4.23 10.20
C GLY A 393 -4.25 -3.25 9.03
N HIS A 394 -5.03 -2.16 9.02
CA HIS A 394 -5.03 -1.19 7.92
C HIS A 394 -3.65 -0.51 7.78
N PRO A 395 -2.88 -0.78 6.71
CA PRO A 395 -1.45 -0.45 6.66
C PRO A 395 -1.17 1.05 6.78
N MET A 396 -1.97 1.88 6.10
CA MET A 396 -1.80 3.33 6.15
C MET A 396 -2.11 3.90 7.54
N LEU A 397 -3.18 3.44 8.19
CA LEU A 397 -3.58 3.95 9.49
C LEU A 397 -2.57 3.56 10.57
N ILE A 398 -2.06 2.32 10.54
CA ILE A 398 -0.98 1.89 11.44
C ILE A 398 0.27 2.74 11.22
N ARG A 399 0.68 2.97 9.96
CA ARG A 399 1.85 3.80 9.65
C ARG A 399 1.69 5.22 10.16
N LEU A 400 0.55 5.85 9.93
CA LEU A 400 0.28 7.20 10.40
C LEU A 400 0.25 7.31 11.93
N ALA A 401 -0.35 6.33 12.61
CA ALA A 401 -0.32 6.28 14.07
C ALA A 401 1.13 6.13 14.58
N CYS A 402 1.93 5.25 13.99
CA CYS A 402 3.34 5.10 14.34
C CYS A 402 4.17 6.36 14.00
N SER A 403 3.87 7.05 12.89
CA SER A 403 4.49 8.34 12.55
C SER A 403 4.14 9.42 13.58
N TYR A 404 2.86 9.48 13.99
CA TYR A 404 2.45 10.38 15.08
C TYR A 404 3.23 10.09 16.38
N ILE A 405 3.29 8.81 16.78
CA ILE A 405 4.04 8.38 17.96
C ILE A 405 5.52 8.78 17.82
N ASN A 406 6.13 8.58 16.66
CA ASN A 406 7.53 8.96 16.40
C ASN A 406 7.77 10.46 16.68
N ARG A 407 6.87 11.32 16.22
CA ARG A 407 6.97 12.79 16.45
C ARG A 407 6.86 13.19 17.92
N GLN A 408 6.14 12.41 18.76
CA GLN A 408 6.02 12.70 20.19
C GLN A 408 7.33 12.48 20.96
N TYR A 409 8.20 11.62 20.45
CA TYR A 409 9.47 11.30 21.08
C TYR A 409 10.65 12.16 20.61
N GLY A 410 10.46 13.11 19.71
CA GLY A 410 11.47 14.09 19.26
C GLY A 410 12.89 13.57 19.08
N ASN A 411 13.82 14.45 18.71
CA ASN A 411 15.24 14.08 18.56
C ASN A 411 16.02 14.12 19.87
N ASP A 412 15.46 14.72 20.93
CA ASP A 412 16.12 14.91 22.23
C ASP A 412 16.03 13.69 23.15
N VAL A 413 15.21 12.70 22.80
CA VAL A 413 15.07 11.48 23.60
C VAL A 413 16.22 10.51 23.26
N ASN A 414 16.79 9.91 24.31
CA ASN A 414 17.81 8.86 24.14
C ASN A 414 17.20 7.62 23.48
N ARG A 415 17.27 7.54 22.16
CA ARG A 415 16.88 6.34 21.42
C ARG A 415 17.97 5.25 21.48
N PRO A 416 17.60 3.96 21.48
CA PRO A 416 16.25 3.42 21.26
C PRO A 416 15.33 3.55 22.50
N VAL A 417 14.07 3.90 22.26
CA VAL A 417 13.02 4.02 23.27
C VAL A 417 12.01 2.87 23.13
N THR A 418 11.51 2.36 24.25
CA THR A 418 10.46 1.34 24.26
C THR A 418 9.09 1.99 24.33
N ILE A 419 8.26 1.71 23.33
CA ILE A 419 6.86 2.15 23.25
C ILE A 419 5.98 1.06 23.84
N LYS A 420 5.26 1.37 24.89
CA LYS A 420 4.36 0.44 25.59
C LYS A 420 2.90 0.63 25.17
N GLY A 421 2.09 -0.40 25.35
CA GLY A 421 0.64 -0.29 25.13
C GLY A 421 -0.02 0.83 25.96
N SER A 422 0.48 1.12 27.17
CA SER A 422 0.03 2.25 28.00
C SER A 422 0.26 3.61 27.33
N ASP A 423 1.39 3.77 26.65
CA ASP A 423 1.76 5.03 26.00
C ASP A 423 0.82 5.32 24.83
N ILE A 424 0.48 4.28 24.04
CA ILE A 424 -0.48 4.39 22.94
C ILE A 424 -1.88 4.73 23.47
N LYS A 425 -2.31 4.11 24.58
CA LYS A 425 -3.61 4.41 25.21
C LYS A 425 -3.69 5.86 25.68
N SER A 426 -2.62 6.41 26.23
CA SER A 426 -2.58 7.82 26.66
C SER A 426 -2.66 8.78 25.46
N MET A 427 -2.10 8.43 24.31
CA MET A 427 -2.12 9.23 23.08
C MET A 427 -3.34 8.94 22.18
N GLN A 428 -4.25 8.03 22.56
CA GLN A 428 -5.32 7.54 21.67
C GLN A 428 -6.21 8.66 21.12
N ASN A 429 -6.59 9.63 21.95
CA ASN A 429 -7.46 10.73 21.52
C ASN A 429 -6.75 11.62 20.49
N ASP A 430 -5.49 11.90 20.69
CA ASP A 430 -4.70 12.73 19.79
C ASP A 430 -4.46 12.00 18.45
N ILE A 431 -4.19 10.69 18.50
CA ILE A 431 -4.10 9.84 17.30
C ILE A 431 -5.44 9.86 16.54
N ASP A 432 -6.57 9.72 17.22
CA ASP A 432 -7.90 9.75 16.59
C ASP A 432 -8.17 11.12 15.93
N VAL A 433 -7.75 12.22 16.52
CA VAL A 433 -7.87 13.57 15.93
C VAL A 433 -6.97 13.70 14.70
N GLU A 434 -5.71 13.31 14.80
CA GLU A 434 -4.75 13.34 13.69
C GLU A 434 -5.23 12.53 12.50
N LEU A 435 -5.81 11.36 12.77
CA LEU A 435 -6.27 10.44 11.74
C LEU A 435 -7.70 10.72 11.23
N ALA A 436 -8.45 11.65 11.84
CA ALA A 436 -9.85 11.91 11.47
C ALA A 436 -10.03 12.23 9.97
N TYR A 437 -9.10 12.96 9.37
CA TYR A 437 -9.11 13.26 7.93
C TYR A 437 -9.03 11.99 7.08
N TYR A 438 -8.19 11.03 7.47
CA TYR A 438 -8.01 9.76 6.75
C TYR A 438 -9.21 8.84 6.95
N PHE A 439 -9.82 8.84 8.15
CA PHE A 439 -11.06 8.09 8.40
C PHE A 439 -12.20 8.57 7.53
N LYS A 440 -12.29 9.88 7.34
CA LYS A 440 -13.25 10.44 6.39
C LYS A 440 -13.10 9.81 5.00
N HIS A 441 -11.89 9.62 4.52
CA HIS A 441 -11.65 8.96 3.23
C HIS A 441 -11.94 7.45 3.26
N VAL A 442 -11.61 6.75 4.35
CA VAL A 442 -11.87 5.30 4.50
C VAL A 442 -13.37 5.01 4.51
N VAL A 443 -14.15 5.84 5.21
CA VAL A 443 -15.60 5.62 5.43
C VAL A 443 -16.47 6.28 4.35
N SER A 444 -16.03 7.41 3.77
CA SER A 444 -16.82 8.16 2.79
C SER A 444 -17.22 7.36 1.55
N GLU A 445 -16.43 6.36 1.17
CA GLU A 445 -16.73 5.52 0.01
C GLU A 445 -17.93 4.61 0.30
N ILE A 446 -18.02 4.05 1.52
CA ILE A 446 -19.19 3.25 1.91
C ILE A 446 -20.44 4.15 1.92
N GLN A 447 -20.34 5.32 2.52
CA GLN A 447 -21.45 6.28 2.55
C GLN A 447 -21.92 6.69 1.14
N LYS A 448 -21.00 6.80 0.19
CA LYS A 448 -21.28 7.23 -1.18
C LYS A 448 -21.89 6.11 -2.02
N PHE A 449 -21.32 4.92 -1.98
CA PHE A 449 -21.68 3.83 -2.88
C PHE A 449 -22.70 2.86 -2.28
N TYR A 450 -22.79 2.81 -0.95
CA TYR A 450 -23.63 1.86 -0.19
C TYR A 450 -24.27 2.58 1.00
N PRO A 451 -25.15 3.57 0.76
CA PRO A 451 -25.75 4.40 1.82
C PRO A 451 -26.49 3.57 2.88
N GLU A 452 -27.23 2.53 2.46
CA GLU A 452 -27.96 1.64 3.38
C GLU A 452 -27.00 0.86 4.29
N GLU A 453 -25.89 0.36 3.73
CA GLU A 453 -24.87 -0.31 4.53
C GLU A 453 -24.14 0.66 5.46
N TYR A 454 -23.97 1.92 5.04
CA TYR A 454 -23.42 2.94 5.93
C TYR A 454 -24.33 3.21 7.13
N GLU A 455 -25.64 3.25 6.94
CA GLU A 455 -26.62 3.36 8.03
C GLU A 455 -26.56 2.15 8.96
N MET A 456 -26.41 0.94 8.42
CA MET A 456 -26.15 -0.26 9.22
C MET A 456 -24.87 -0.13 10.05
N PHE A 457 -23.81 0.43 9.47
CA PHE A 457 -22.57 0.68 10.20
C PHE A 457 -22.76 1.74 11.30
N GLU A 458 -23.58 2.79 11.06
CA GLU A 458 -23.96 3.78 12.09
C GLU A 458 -24.69 3.12 13.27
N LEU A 459 -25.61 2.18 13.01
CA LEU A 459 -26.30 1.42 14.07
C LEU A 459 -25.30 0.64 14.95
N LEU A 460 -24.42 -0.11 14.33
CA LEU A 460 -23.45 -0.92 15.07
C LEU A 460 -22.45 -0.05 15.84
N ALA A 461 -21.94 1.03 15.22
CA ALA A 461 -21.02 1.98 15.82
C ALA A 461 -21.62 2.73 17.02
N SER A 462 -22.95 2.91 17.05
CA SER A 462 -23.67 3.53 18.14
C SER A 462 -24.09 2.55 19.26
N GLY A 463 -23.77 1.25 19.12
CA GLY A 463 -24.10 0.21 20.08
C GLY A 463 -25.52 -0.35 19.96
N GLN A 464 -26.21 -0.09 18.83
CA GLN A 464 -27.55 -0.59 18.53
C GLN A 464 -27.48 -2.01 17.92
N THR A 465 -26.84 -2.92 18.64
CA THR A 465 -26.54 -4.27 18.12
C THR A 465 -27.81 -5.10 17.85
N ALA A 466 -28.86 -4.93 18.65
CA ALA A 466 -30.11 -5.65 18.44
C ALA A 466 -30.81 -5.25 17.12
N ASP A 467 -30.90 -3.95 16.88
CA ASP A 467 -31.50 -3.40 15.65
C ASP A 467 -30.65 -3.76 14.41
N PHE A 468 -29.33 -3.75 14.56
CA PHE A 468 -28.42 -4.22 13.52
C PHE A 468 -28.66 -5.69 13.17
N ILE A 469 -28.80 -6.58 14.17
CA ILE A 469 -29.03 -8.02 13.96
C ILE A 469 -30.35 -8.24 13.22
N GLU A 470 -31.42 -7.55 13.62
CA GLU A 470 -32.72 -7.67 12.97
C GLU A 470 -32.66 -7.30 11.48
N LEU A 471 -32.02 -6.15 11.17
CA LEU A 471 -31.91 -5.67 9.79
C LEU A 471 -30.88 -6.44 8.96
N SER A 472 -29.86 -7.01 9.58
CA SER A 472 -28.82 -7.82 8.90
C SER A 472 -29.34 -9.15 8.34
N ALA A 473 -30.58 -9.51 8.60
CA ALA A 473 -31.26 -10.62 7.92
C ALA A 473 -31.34 -10.38 6.40
N ILE A 474 -31.34 -9.11 5.96
CA ILE A 474 -31.19 -8.73 4.56
C ILE A 474 -29.69 -8.60 4.28
N THR A 475 -29.14 -9.60 3.60
CA THR A 475 -27.68 -9.73 3.40
C THR A 475 -27.07 -8.58 2.60
N GLU A 476 -27.85 -7.97 1.71
CA GLU A 476 -27.45 -6.82 0.91
C GLU A 476 -27.07 -5.61 1.77
N TYR A 477 -27.67 -5.47 2.94
CA TYR A 477 -27.41 -4.34 3.84
C TYR A 477 -26.10 -4.45 4.62
N THR A 478 -25.36 -5.55 4.49
CA THR A 478 -24.12 -5.76 5.25
C THR A 478 -22.98 -6.38 4.43
N LYS A 479 -23.25 -6.77 3.19
CA LYS A 479 -22.32 -7.51 2.33
C LYS A 479 -20.95 -6.84 2.25
N HIS A 480 -20.93 -5.56 1.91
CA HIS A 480 -19.67 -4.84 1.71
C HIS A 480 -19.01 -4.44 3.03
N LEU A 481 -19.78 -4.22 4.11
CA LEU A 481 -19.20 -3.98 5.44
C LEU A 481 -18.36 -5.17 5.90
N TYR A 482 -18.83 -6.41 5.69
CA TYR A 482 -18.03 -7.62 5.94
C TYR A 482 -16.87 -7.75 4.96
N SER A 483 -17.14 -7.55 3.68
CA SER A 483 -16.14 -7.69 2.61
C SER A 483 -14.98 -6.70 2.74
N TYR A 484 -15.24 -5.48 3.23
CA TYR A 484 -14.18 -4.49 3.51
C TYR A 484 -13.53 -4.66 4.88
N GLY A 485 -14.02 -5.59 5.71
CA GLY A 485 -13.48 -5.83 7.04
C GLY A 485 -13.77 -4.71 8.05
N LEU A 486 -14.85 -3.94 7.85
CA LEU A 486 -15.28 -2.91 8.81
C LEU A 486 -16.01 -3.51 10.00
N ILE A 487 -16.78 -4.59 9.76
CA ILE A 487 -17.48 -5.35 10.78
C ILE A 487 -17.03 -6.80 10.79
N GLY A 488 -17.18 -7.44 11.94
CA GLY A 488 -16.84 -8.84 12.16
C GLY A 488 -18.00 -9.61 12.76
N ARG A 489 -17.98 -10.93 12.53
CA ARG A 489 -18.88 -11.90 13.15
C ARG A 489 -18.07 -13.08 13.64
N GLU A 490 -18.21 -13.42 14.89
CA GLU A 490 -17.60 -14.61 15.50
C GLU A 490 -18.71 -15.55 15.98
N SER A 491 -18.46 -16.85 15.93
CA SER A 491 -19.43 -17.83 16.39
C SER A 491 -19.73 -17.63 17.88
N GLY A 492 -21.02 -17.51 18.21
CA GLY A 492 -21.47 -17.28 19.59
C GLY A 492 -21.33 -15.86 20.10
N ARG A 493 -20.91 -14.91 19.27
CA ARG A 493 -20.84 -13.47 19.64
C ARG A 493 -21.69 -12.62 18.70
N PRO A 494 -22.26 -11.51 19.20
CA PRO A 494 -22.95 -10.56 18.32
C PRO A 494 -21.96 -9.90 17.34
N PRO A 495 -22.45 -9.43 16.18
CA PRO A 495 -21.64 -8.65 15.25
C PRO A 495 -20.99 -7.44 15.93
N PHE A 496 -19.79 -7.11 15.54
CA PHE A 496 -19.02 -6.03 16.15
C PHE A 496 -18.25 -5.22 15.11
N VAL A 497 -17.92 -3.97 15.46
CA VAL A 497 -17.06 -3.11 14.65
C VAL A 497 -15.63 -3.65 14.73
N LYS A 498 -15.11 -4.16 13.62
CA LYS A 498 -13.78 -4.78 13.53
C LYS A 498 -12.64 -3.75 13.51
N MET A 499 -12.96 -2.50 13.15
CA MET A 499 -12.04 -1.36 13.17
C MET A 499 -12.56 -0.32 14.17
N PRO A 500 -12.23 -0.42 15.47
CA PRO A 500 -12.80 0.43 16.55
C PRO A 500 -12.69 1.92 16.28
N VAL A 501 -11.59 2.36 15.69
CA VAL A 501 -11.35 3.76 15.31
C VAL A 501 -12.39 4.26 14.29
N ALA A 502 -12.76 3.46 13.28
CA ALA A 502 -13.81 3.82 12.33
C ALA A 502 -15.17 3.95 13.04
N GLY A 503 -15.47 3.07 13.98
CA GLY A 503 -16.67 3.17 14.80
C GLY A 503 -16.71 4.45 15.62
N ARG A 504 -15.61 4.82 16.29
CA ARG A 504 -15.53 6.10 17.05
C ARG A 504 -15.70 7.31 16.12
N TYR A 505 -15.08 7.29 14.95
CA TYR A 505 -15.24 8.35 13.95
C TYR A 505 -16.71 8.51 13.53
N VAL A 506 -17.39 7.42 13.17
CA VAL A 506 -18.80 7.45 12.75
C VAL A 506 -19.70 7.92 13.89
N ALA A 507 -19.51 7.42 15.11
CA ALA A 507 -20.25 7.88 16.29
C ALA A 507 -20.06 9.39 16.54
N MET A 508 -18.85 9.91 16.33
CA MET A 508 -18.58 11.35 16.42
C MET A 508 -19.27 12.16 15.32
N GLU A 509 -19.26 11.67 14.07
CA GLU A 509 -19.96 12.34 12.96
C GLU A 509 -21.49 12.36 13.16
N LEU A 510 -22.07 11.27 13.68
CA LEU A 510 -23.48 11.23 14.10
C LEU A 510 -23.79 12.31 15.14
N ALA A 511 -22.96 12.42 16.16
CA ALA A 511 -23.12 13.45 17.20
C ALA A 511 -23.06 14.87 16.63
N LYS A 512 -22.20 15.11 15.62
CA LYS A 512 -22.14 16.40 14.89
C LYS A 512 -23.38 16.66 14.05
N LYS A 513 -23.84 15.67 13.26
CA LYS A 513 -25.05 15.79 12.43
C LYS A 513 -26.27 16.20 13.26
N GLU A 514 -26.42 15.70 14.47
CA GLU A 514 -27.51 16.00 15.37
C GLU A 514 -27.43 17.40 16.00
N LYS A 515 -26.45 18.22 15.63
CA LYS A 515 -26.24 19.60 16.11
C LYS A 515 -26.21 19.77 17.63
N ARG A 516 -26.05 18.65 18.35
CA ARG A 516 -25.93 18.69 19.80
C ARG A 516 -24.47 18.82 20.19
N LYS A 517 -24.04 20.10 20.30
CA LYS A 517 -22.82 20.46 20.47
C LYS A 517 -22.32 20.73 21.63
N THR A 518 -21.90 20.02 22.28
CA THR A 518 -20.86 20.41 23.18
C THR A 518 -19.67 19.54 22.87
N LEU A 519 -18.61 20.12 22.45
CA LEU A 519 -17.35 19.47 22.16
C LEU A 519 -16.91 18.53 23.28
N TYR A 520 -17.17 18.90 24.55
CA TYR A 520 -16.83 18.05 25.67
C TYR A 520 -17.62 16.72 25.72
N ARG A 521 -18.86 16.67 25.22
CA ARG A 521 -19.62 15.42 25.11
C ARG A 521 -19.04 14.46 24.09
N ILE A 522 -18.31 14.97 23.12
CA ILE A 522 -17.58 14.19 22.14
C ILE A 522 -16.31 13.62 22.75
N VAL A 523 -15.70 14.37 23.69
CA VAL A 523 -14.47 13.98 24.38
C VAL A 523 -14.71 12.95 25.50
N GLU A 524 -15.88 13.00 26.19
CA GLU A 524 -16.23 12.02 27.23
C GLU A 524 -16.93 10.77 26.65
N PRO A 525 -16.23 9.64 26.48
CA PRO A 525 -16.76 8.48 25.74
C PRO A 525 -18.06 7.90 26.30
N ALA A 526 -18.18 7.84 27.63
CA ALA A 526 -19.39 7.30 28.29
C ALA A 526 -20.63 8.14 28.02
N LYS A 527 -20.54 9.47 28.19
CA LYS A 527 -21.66 10.39 27.90
C LYS A 527 -22.00 10.46 26.42
N ARG A 528 -20.97 10.45 25.56
CA ARG A 528 -21.16 10.41 24.13
C ARG A 528 -21.93 9.17 23.68
N ASN A 529 -21.49 8.00 24.11
CA ASN A 529 -22.12 6.74 23.75
C ASN A 529 -23.56 6.66 24.24
N GLN A 530 -23.84 7.10 25.46
CA GLN A 530 -25.18 7.17 26.01
C GLN A 530 -26.08 8.10 25.19
N TRP A 531 -25.58 9.28 24.81
CA TRP A 531 -26.34 10.25 24.04
C TRP A 531 -26.64 9.76 22.61
N VAL A 532 -25.63 9.21 21.91
CA VAL A 532 -25.81 8.65 20.55
C VAL A 532 -26.80 7.49 20.60
N SER A 533 -26.67 6.59 21.56
CA SER A 533 -27.59 5.46 21.74
C SER A 533 -29.03 5.91 21.95
N GLN A 534 -29.27 6.91 22.81
CA GLN A 534 -30.62 7.43 23.03
C GLN A 534 -31.25 8.04 21.77
N ARG A 535 -30.46 8.75 20.97
CA ARG A 535 -30.98 9.42 19.76
C ARG A 535 -31.27 8.45 18.64
N VAL A 536 -30.39 7.48 18.40
CA VAL A 536 -30.63 6.44 17.41
C VAL A 536 -31.86 5.61 17.79
N LYS A 537 -32.05 5.28 19.08
CA LYS A 537 -33.29 4.64 19.55
C LYS A 537 -34.55 5.46 19.25
N SER A 538 -34.47 6.79 19.35
CA SER A 538 -35.59 7.66 18.98
C SER A 538 -35.91 7.58 17.49
N ILE A 539 -34.86 7.66 16.62
CA ILE A 539 -35.04 7.59 15.18
C ILE A 539 -35.66 6.25 14.75
N ILE A 540 -35.15 5.15 15.29
CA ILE A 540 -35.71 3.82 15.01
C ILE A 540 -37.16 3.70 15.48
N ARG A 541 -37.49 4.26 16.63
CA ARG A 541 -38.86 4.30 17.12
C ARG A 541 -39.78 5.04 16.15
N ASP A 542 -39.32 6.19 15.65
CA ASP A 542 -40.06 7.02 14.73
C ASP A 542 -40.27 6.28 13.37
N LEU A 543 -39.24 5.58 12.88
CA LEU A 543 -39.33 4.75 11.68
C LEU A 543 -40.28 3.56 11.85
N ARG A 544 -40.24 2.86 12.99
CA ARG A 544 -41.18 1.77 13.30
C ARG A 544 -42.63 2.26 13.40
N GLN A 545 -42.85 3.46 13.95
CA GLN A 545 -44.18 4.08 13.97
C GLN A 545 -44.68 4.41 12.55
N LEU A 546 -43.81 4.95 11.70
CA LEU A 546 -44.13 5.20 10.29
C LEU A 546 -44.45 3.90 9.54
N GLU A 547 -43.65 2.87 9.73
CA GLU A 547 -43.90 1.56 9.12
C GLU A 547 -45.23 0.94 9.59
N SER A 548 -45.52 1.01 10.87
CA SER A 548 -46.81 0.58 11.44
C SER A 548 -48.00 1.37 10.86
N ALA A 549 -47.83 2.69 10.69
CA ALA A 549 -48.83 3.56 10.09
C ALA A 549 -49.06 3.25 8.59
N ILE A 550 -48.00 2.90 7.87
CA ILE A 550 -48.10 2.47 6.46
C ILE A 550 -48.83 1.13 6.36
N ARG A 551 -48.47 0.16 7.20
CA ARG A 551 -49.13 -1.16 7.26
C ARG A 551 -50.63 -1.05 7.65
N SER A 552 -50.96 -0.17 8.61
CA SER A 552 -52.33 0.02 9.07
C SER A 552 -53.25 0.74 8.05
N LYS A 553 -52.70 1.54 7.15
CA LYS A 553 -53.46 2.29 6.13
C LYS A 553 -53.66 1.54 4.81
N GLY A 554 -53.24 0.28 4.70
CA GLY A 554 -53.39 -0.53 3.51
C GLY A 554 -52.70 0.06 2.28
N SER A 555 -51.73 -0.63 1.75
CA SER A 555 -50.72 -0.23 0.78
C SER A 555 -51.15 0.39 -0.55
N CYS A 556 -52.45 0.54 -0.83
CA CYS A 556 -52.91 1.00 -2.15
C CYS A 556 -53.36 2.46 -2.25
N LYS A 557 -53.35 3.24 -1.19
CA LYS A 557 -53.86 4.63 -1.26
C LYS A 557 -52.81 5.73 -1.06
N LEU A 558 -51.56 5.40 -0.87
CA LEU A 558 -50.50 6.39 -0.65
C LEU A 558 -49.77 6.87 -1.93
N PHE A 559 -50.09 6.30 -3.08
CA PHE A 559 -49.59 6.75 -4.39
C PHE A 559 -50.68 7.22 -5.33
N GLY A 560 -51.77 7.78 -4.79
CA GLY A 560 -52.71 8.56 -5.57
C GLY A 560 -52.10 9.92 -5.90
N GLU A 561 -52.11 10.26 -7.16
CA GLU A 561 -51.69 11.54 -7.71
C GLU A 561 -52.09 12.74 -6.86
N ASN A 562 -51.18 13.66 -6.65
CA ASN A 562 -51.32 14.97 -5.99
C ASN A 562 -51.16 14.97 -4.47
N SER A 563 -49.92 15.19 -4.08
CA SER A 563 -49.54 16.13 -3.01
C SER A 563 -48.13 15.84 -2.47
N PHE A 564 -47.15 16.39 -3.15
CA PHE A 564 -45.95 16.89 -2.49
C PHE A 564 -45.93 18.41 -2.67
N PRO A 565 -45.83 19.20 -1.58
CA PRO A 565 -45.42 20.59 -1.70
C PRO A 565 -43.97 20.73 -2.10
#